data_1149cff6b729c322732e6f2957e02f99
#
_entry.id   1149cff6b729c322732e6f2957e02f99
#
_cell.length_a   1.000
_cell.length_b   1.000
_cell.length_c   1.000
_cell.angle_alpha   90.00
_cell.angle_beta   90.00
_cell.angle_gamma   90.00
#
_symmetry.space_group_name_H-M   'P 1'
#
loop_
_entity.id
_entity.type
_entity.pdbx_description
1 polymer ?
#
loop_
_entity_poly.entity_id
_entity_poly.type
_entity_poly.pdbx_seq_one_letter_code
_entity_poly.pdbx_strand_id
1 'polypeptide(L)'
;MSHIDQINFIKEFKDYYINENFNLNIDVLEIGSLDVNGKIRDLLNFSKKYTGIDLIKGPNVDLIMDGSDIDQLNRKFDIVISCECFEHAKNWKTIFEKMCNVAKDDSFVVVSVASTGRIEHGTERSGNWQSPGNKDDYYLNLTKKDFE
;
A
#
# COMPACT_ATOMS: atom_id res chain seq x y z
N MET A 1 0.47 5.59 7.78
CA MET A 1 1.51 6.24 8.67
C MET A 1 2.74 5.36 8.69
N SER A 2 3.87 5.84 8.18
CA SER A 2 5.09 5.03 8.13
C SER A 2 5.72 4.87 9.52
N HIS A 3 5.56 3.69 10.11
CA HIS A 3 6.24 3.32 11.34
C HIS A 3 7.62 2.74 11.05
N ILE A 4 8.51 2.78 12.02
CA ILE A 4 9.84 2.19 11.89
C ILE A 4 9.76 0.69 11.53
N ASP A 5 8.80 -0.03 12.10
CA ASP A 5 8.61 -1.45 11.82
C ASP A 5 8.18 -1.69 10.37
N GLN A 6 7.29 -0.85 9.82
CA GLN A 6 6.90 -0.89 8.42
C GLN A 6 8.09 -0.60 7.50
N ILE A 7 8.89 0.43 7.82
CA ILE A 7 10.09 0.78 7.06
C ILE A 7 11.08 -0.39 7.08
N ASN A 8 11.30 -1.00 8.23
CA ASN A 8 12.18 -2.16 8.37
C ASN A 8 11.66 -3.36 7.58
N PHE A 9 10.35 -3.63 7.64
CA PHE A 9 9.72 -4.69 6.85
C PHE A 9 9.97 -4.51 5.35
N ILE A 10 9.78 -3.29 4.82
CA ILE A 10 10.02 -3.02 3.40
C ILE A 10 11.51 -3.10 3.03
N LYS A 11 12.41 -2.69 3.92
CA LYS A 11 13.86 -2.89 3.73
C LYS A 11 14.21 -4.38 3.67
N GLU A 12 13.72 -5.18 4.62
CA GLU A 12 13.94 -6.63 4.63
C GLU A 12 13.36 -7.29 3.38
N PHE A 13 12.13 -6.92 2.98
CA PHE A 13 11.55 -7.38 1.73
C PHE A 13 12.47 -7.07 0.54
N LYS A 14 12.92 -5.83 0.43
CA LYS A 14 13.84 -5.41 -0.63
C LYS A 14 15.13 -6.22 -0.62
N ASP A 15 15.79 -6.29 0.53
CA ASP A 15 17.09 -6.92 0.65
C ASP A 15 17.06 -8.43 0.39
N TYR A 16 15.94 -9.08 0.71
CA TYR A 16 15.77 -10.52 0.53
C TYR A 16 15.30 -10.90 -0.88
N TYR A 17 14.31 -10.19 -1.44
CA TYR A 17 13.66 -10.57 -2.69
C TYR A 17 14.12 -9.77 -3.91
N ILE A 18 14.55 -8.52 -3.70
CA ILE A 18 15.00 -7.61 -4.75
C ILE A 18 16.53 -7.53 -4.72
N ASN A 19 17.18 -8.65 -4.93
CA ASN A 19 18.63 -8.75 -4.99
C ASN A 19 19.18 -8.38 -6.38
N GLU A 20 20.50 -8.42 -6.54
CA GLU A 20 21.23 -8.04 -7.77
C GLU A 20 20.78 -8.79 -9.04
N ASN A 21 20.10 -9.93 -8.88
CA ASN A 21 19.56 -10.71 -10.00
C ASN A 21 18.14 -10.27 -10.42
N PHE A 22 17.50 -9.39 -9.64
CA PHE A 22 16.20 -8.85 -9.99
C PHE A 22 16.40 -7.76 -11.07
N ASN A 23 15.71 -7.92 -12.19
CA ASN A 23 15.80 -6.94 -13.28
C ASN A 23 15.34 -5.56 -12.78
N LEU A 24 16.22 -4.56 -12.74
CA LEU A 24 15.94 -3.20 -12.28
C LEU A 24 14.90 -2.44 -13.13
N ASN A 25 14.35 -3.08 -14.15
CA ASN A 25 13.33 -2.52 -15.03
C ASN A 25 11.92 -2.85 -14.52
N ILE A 26 11.67 -2.65 -13.23
CA ILE A 26 10.40 -3.00 -12.58
C ILE A 26 9.42 -1.84 -12.52
N ASP A 27 8.14 -2.18 -12.64
CA ASP A 27 7.00 -1.30 -12.43
C ASP A 27 6.40 -1.56 -11.04
N VAL A 28 6.24 -0.51 -10.24
CA VAL A 28 5.64 -0.55 -8.91
C VAL A 28 4.31 0.18 -8.89
N LEU A 29 3.30 -0.41 -8.27
CA LEU A 29 2.04 0.23 -7.91
C LEU A 29 1.91 0.29 -6.39
N GLU A 30 1.72 1.46 -5.82
CA GLU A 30 1.42 1.69 -4.41
C GLU A 30 -0.03 2.14 -4.22
N ILE A 31 -0.79 1.42 -3.38
CA ILE A 31 -2.16 1.77 -3.00
C ILE A 31 -2.15 2.39 -1.60
N GLY A 32 -2.79 3.55 -1.44
CA GLY A 32 -2.72 4.35 -0.22
C GLY A 32 -1.38 5.08 -0.11
N SER A 33 -0.95 5.72 -1.20
CA SER A 33 0.40 6.29 -1.35
C SER A 33 0.57 7.66 -0.72
N LEU A 34 -0.49 8.28 -0.18
CA LEU A 34 -0.40 9.62 0.39
C LEU A 34 0.65 9.69 1.52
N ASP A 35 1.63 10.55 1.34
CA ASP A 35 2.64 10.82 2.37
C ASP A 35 2.04 11.69 3.48
N VAL A 36 1.59 11.04 4.56
CA VAL A 36 1.12 11.71 5.77
C VAL A 36 2.27 11.85 6.79
N ASN A 37 3.04 10.77 6.99
CA ASN A 37 4.13 10.72 7.98
C ASN A 37 5.33 9.91 7.48
N GLY A 38 5.63 10.00 6.20
CA GLY A 38 6.69 9.26 5.53
C GLY A 38 6.15 8.35 4.41
N LYS A 39 7.03 7.97 3.53
CA LYS A 39 6.72 7.22 2.29
C LYS A 39 7.70 6.07 2.10
N ILE A 40 7.20 5.00 1.49
CA ILE A 40 8.02 3.83 1.15
C ILE A 40 8.66 3.94 -0.23
N ARG A 41 8.18 4.87 -1.07
CA ARG A 41 8.70 5.10 -2.43
C ARG A 41 10.21 5.28 -2.47
N ASP A 42 10.79 5.97 -1.49
CA ASP A 42 12.23 6.20 -1.42
C ASP A 42 13.03 4.90 -1.19
N LEU A 43 12.42 3.87 -0.60
CA LEU A 43 13.03 2.56 -0.42
C LEU A 43 13.01 1.73 -1.71
N LEU A 44 12.09 2.04 -2.62
CA LEU A 44 11.88 1.37 -3.90
C LEU A 44 12.31 2.26 -5.09
N ASN A 45 13.22 3.20 -4.85
CA ASN A 45 13.70 4.19 -5.82
C ASN A 45 14.50 3.60 -7.01
N PHE A 46 14.85 2.32 -6.94
CA PHE A 46 15.45 1.57 -8.04
C PHE A 46 14.44 1.19 -9.12
N SER A 47 13.14 1.33 -8.87
CA SER A 47 12.11 1.03 -9.85
C SER A 47 12.17 1.98 -11.04
N LYS A 48 11.99 1.45 -12.26
CA LYS A 48 11.94 2.25 -13.49
C LYS A 48 10.71 3.14 -13.52
N LYS A 49 9.60 2.62 -13.01
CA LYS A 49 8.33 3.32 -12.97
C LYS A 49 7.62 3.03 -11.66
N TYR A 50 7.24 4.08 -10.97
CA TYR A 50 6.48 4.02 -9.73
C TYR A 50 5.16 4.79 -9.92
N THR A 51 4.06 4.15 -9.58
CA THR A 51 2.72 4.76 -9.61
C THR A 51 2.13 4.68 -8.22
N GLY A 52 1.94 5.82 -7.59
CA GLY A 52 1.24 5.94 -6.31
C GLY A 52 -0.20 6.38 -6.51
N ILE A 53 -1.16 5.68 -5.92
CA ILE A 53 -2.57 6.07 -5.95
C ILE A 53 -3.12 6.29 -4.54
N ASP A 54 -4.06 7.22 -4.43
CA ASP A 54 -4.79 7.50 -3.20
C ASP A 54 -6.17 8.08 -3.53
N LEU A 55 -7.07 8.11 -2.55
CA LEU A 55 -8.41 8.70 -2.68
C LEU A 55 -8.37 10.22 -2.76
N ILE A 56 -7.29 10.84 -2.27
CA ILE A 56 -7.13 12.29 -2.25
C ILE A 56 -5.79 12.70 -2.83
N LYS A 57 -5.75 13.91 -3.37
CA LYS A 57 -4.51 14.51 -3.90
C LYS A 57 -3.59 14.91 -2.75
N GLY A 58 -2.31 14.64 -2.92
CA GLY A 58 -1.29 15.07 -1.97
C GLY A 58 0.11 14.59 -2.36
N PRO A 59 1.10 14.81 -1.49
CA PRO A 59 2.47 14.33 -1.73
C PRO A 59 2.49 12.82 -1.96
N ASN A 60 3.31 12.36 -2.90
CA ASN A 60 3.49 10.97 -3.29
C ASN A 60 2.30 10.33 -4.05
N VAL A 61 1.23 11.06 -4.35
CA VAL A 61 0.07 10.61 -5.11
C VAL A 61 0.20 11.04 -6.57
N ASP A 62 0.36 10.07 -7.48
CA ASP A 62 0.43 10.30 -8.92
C ASP A 62 -0.97 10.34 -9.54
N LEU A 63 -1.89 9.48 -9.05
CA LEU A 63 -3.27 9.40 -9.54
C LEU A 63 -4.24 9.37 -8.36
N ILE A 64 -5.32 10.14 -8.46
CA ILE A 64 -6.45 10.04 -7.53
C ILE A 64 -7.34 8.90 -8.02
N MET A 65 -7.37 7.81 -7.26
CA MET A 65 -8.07 6.58 -7.64
C MET A 65 -8.39 5.73 -6.42
N ASP A 66 -9.55 5.10 -6.39
CA ASP A 66 -9.86 4.06 -5.40
C ASP A 66 -9.08 2.78 -5.75
N GLY A 67 -8.53 2.11 -4.73
CA GLY A 67 -7.81 0.85 -4.93
C GLY A 67 -8.67 -0.26 -5.55
N SER A 68 -10.00 -0.18 -5.43
CA SER A 68 -10.91 -1.12 -6.09
C SER A 68 -11.05 -0.91 -7.60
N ASP A 69 -10.53 0.19 -8.14
CA ASP A 69 -10.62 0.55 -9.57
C ASP A 69 -9.29 0.38 -10.33
N ILE A 70 -8.27 -0.19 -9.71
CA ILE A 70 -6.91 -0.29 -10.28
C ILE A 70 -6.81 -1.13 -11.55
N ASP A 71 -7.77 -1.99 -11.83
CA ASP A 71 -7.88 -2.70 -13.11
C ASP A 71 -8.11 -1.75 -14.30
N GLN A 72 -8.67 -0.58 -14.08
CA GLN A 72 -8.81 0.46 -15.11
C GLN A 72 -7.46 1.01 -15.61
N LEU A 73 -6.37 0.77 -14.88
CA LEU A 73 -5.02 1.11 -15.35
C LEU A 73 -4.60 0.29 -16.58
N ASN A 74 -5.26 -0.84 -16.85
CA ASN A 74 -5.03 -1.73 -18.01
C ASN A 74 -3.56 -2.14 -18.16
N ARG A 75 -2.87 -2.37 -17.06
CA ARG A 75 -1.45 -2.78 -17.03
C ARG A 75 -1.16 -3.66 -15.83
N LYS A 76 -0.06 -4.39 -15.92
CA LYS A 76 0.44 -5.29 -14.87
C LYS A 76 1.71 -4.73 -14.25
N PHE A 77 1.94 -5.08 -12.99
CA PHE A 77 3.04 -4.56 -12.18
C PHE A 77 3.92 -5.69 -11.63
N ASP A 78 5.19 -5.40 -11.43
CA ASP A 78 6.17 -6.32 -10.84
C ASP A 78 6.08 -6.33 -9.31
N ILE A 79 5.69 -5.20 -8.72
CA ILE A 79 5.39 -5.07 -7.29
C ILE A 79 4.09 -4.29 -7.15
N VAL A 80 3.13 -4.87 -6.44
CA VAL A 80 1.90 -4.18 -6.01
C VAL A 80 1.93 -4.12 -4.49
N ILE A 81 1.97 -2.92 -3.92
CA ILE A 81 2.22 -2.72 -2.50
C ILE A 81 1.18 -1.80 -1.86
N SER A 82 0.77 -2.12 -0.63
CA SER A 82 -0.07 -1.26 0.19
C SER A 82 0.39 -1.33 1.64
N CYS A 83 0.62 -0.16 2.23
CA CYS A 83 1.14 -0.05 3.59
C CYS A 83 0.25 0.85 4.44
N GLU A 84 -0.23 0.32 5.59
CA GLU A 84 -1.04 1.07 6.57
C GLU A 84 -2.26 1.77 5.92
N CYS A 85 -2.95 1.04 5.05
CA CYS A 85 -4.09 1.53 4.28
C CYS A 85 -5.36 0.70 4.53
N PHE A 86 -5.24 -0.62 4.55
CA PHE A 86 -6.40 -1.53 4.57
C PHE A 86 -7.21 -1.45 5.85
N GLU A 87 -6.59 -1.13 6.98
CA GLU A 87 -7.28 -0.91 8.25
C GLU A 87 -8.27 0.25 8.19
N HIS A 88 -8.12 1.16 7.22
CA HIS A 88 -9.01 2.31 6.97
C HIS A 88 -9.93 2.12 5.77
N ALA A 89 -9.83 1.01 5.05
CA ALA A 89 -10.58 0.74 3.84
C ALA A 89 -11.65 -0.33 4.07
N LYS A 90 -12.92 0.06 4.11
CA LYS A 90 -14.04 -0.89 4.30
C LYS A 90 -14.11 -1.96 3.20
N ASN A 91 -13.66 -1.61 2.00
CA ASN A 91 -13.60 -2.49 0.82
C ASN A 91 -12.22 -3.15 0.60
N TRP A 92 -11.40 -3.26 1.66
CA TRP A 92 -10.03 -3.77 1.57
C TRP A 92 -9.91 -5.15 0.89
N LYS A 93 -10.91 -6.03 1.05
CA LYS A 93 -10.91 -7.35 0.38
C LYS A 93 -10.94 -7.21 -1.14
N THR A 94 -11.82 -6.35 -1.65
CA THR A 94 -11.90 -6.06 -3.08
C THR A 94 -10.59 -5.44 -3.57
N ILE A 95 -10.01 -4.52 -2.81
CA ILE A 95 -8.72 -3.92 -3.15
C ILE A 95 -7.63 -4.99 -3.22
N PHE A 96 -7.57 -5.89 -2.25
CA PHE A 96 -6.58 -6.97 -2.23
C PHE A 96 -6.73 -7.93 -3.42
N GLU A 97 -7.97 -8.33 -3.77
CA GLU A 97 -8.25 -9.13 -4.97
C GLU A 97 -7.77 -8.41 -6.25
N LYS A 98 -8.04 -7.12 -6.36
CA LYS A 98 -7.58 -6.30 -7.49
C LYS A 98 -6.06 -6.19 -7.54
N MET A 99 -5.39 -6.04 -6.39
CA MET A 99 -3.92 -6.06 -6.32
C MET A 99 -3.36 -7.37 -6.88
N CYS A 100 -3.91 -8.51 -6.49
CA CYS A 100 -3.51 -9.81 -7.03
C CYS A 100 -3.75 -9.89 -8.54
N ASN A 101 -4.87 -9.34 -9.02
CA ASN A 101 -5.22 -9.38 -10.44
C ASN A 101 -4.33 -8.50 -11.31
N VAL A 102 -3.82 -7.36 -10.81
CA VAL A 102 -2.92 -6.48 -11.58
C VAL A 102 -1.45 -6.82 -11.38
N ALA A 103 -1.13 -7.75 -10.52
CA ALA A 103 0.21 -8.30 -10.39
C ALA A 103 0.55 -9.16 -11.62
N LYS A 104 1.81 -9.13 -12.08
CA LYS A 104 2.32 -10.03 -13.12
C LYS A 104 2.50 -11.44 -12.53
N ASP A 105 2.63 -12.44 -13.40
CA ASP A 105 3.11 -13.75 -12.99
C ASP A 105 4.52 -13.60 -12.40
N ASP A 106 4.84 -14.37 -11.36
CA ASP A 106 6.13 -14.32 -10.65
C ASP A 106 6.49 -12.92 -10.06
N SER A 107 5.48 -12.16 -9.67
CA SER A 107 5.61 -10.85 -9.07
C SER A 107 5.30 -10.84 -7.58
N PHE A 108 5.33 -9.67 -6.94
CA PHE A 108 5.06 -9.54 -5.52
C PHE A 108 3.80 -8.70 -5.24
N VAL A 109 2.95 -9.21 -4.36
CA VAL A 109 1.90 -8.44 -3.69
C VAL A 109 2.31 -8.31 -2.22
N VAL A 110 2.54 -7.08 -1.77
CA VAL A 110 3.08 -6.78 -0.44
C VAL A 110 2.07 -5.93 0.33
N VAL A 111 1.70 -6.37 1.53
CA VAL A 111 0.75 -5.65 2.38
C VAL A 111 1.29 -5.54 3.80
N SER A 112 1.27 -4.34 4.37
CA SER A 112 1.38 -4.13 5.80
C SER A 112 0.14 -3.40 6.32
N VAL A 113 -0.33 -3.80 7.50
CA VAL A 113 -1.57 -3.30 8.09
C VAL A 113 -1.46 -3.22 9.61
N ALA A 114 -2.26 -2.35 10.21
CA ALA A 114 -2.46 -2.38 11.65
C ALA A 114 -3.08 -3.72 12.08
N SER A 115 -2.43 -4.41 13.02
CA SER A 115 -2.84 -5.73 13.48
C SER A 115 -3.20 -5.71 14.97
N THR A 116 -3.43 -6.89 15.53
CA THR A 116 -3.87 -7.11 16.93
C THR A 116 -3.07 -6.28 17.92
N GLY A 117 -3.76 -5.51 18.77
CA GLY A 117 -3.15 -4.64 19.78
C GLY A 117 -2.81 -3.23 19.28
N ARG A 118 -2.94 -2.96 18.00
CA ARG A 118 -2.79 -1.59 17.48
C ARG A 118 -3.98 -0.73 17.91
N ILE A 119 -3.69 0.42 18.51
CA ILE A 119 -4.71 1.39 18.90
C ILE A 119 -5.34 2.00 17.64
N GLU A 120 -6.66 2.17 17.66
CA GLU A 120 -7.41 2.83 16.60
C GLU A 120 -6.84 4.22 16.31
N HIS A 121 -6.71 4.54 15.03
CA HIS A 121 -6.24 5.82 14.54
C HIS A 121 -6.88 6.14 13.18
N GLY A 122 -6.79 7.41 12.76
CA GLY A 122 -7.29 7.84 11.45
C GLY A 122 -8.82 7.87 11.32
N THR A 123 -9.55 7.87 12.44
CA THR A 123 -11.00 8.06 12.50
C THR A 123 -11.33 9.42 13.12
N GLU A 124 -12.59 9.86 13.02
CA GLU A 124 -13.03 11.13 13.61
C GLU A 124 -12.75 11.20 15.11
N ARG A 125 -12.96 10.08 15.84
CA ARG A 125 -12.74 9.99 17.30
C ARG A 125 -11.28 9.82 17.72
N SER A 126 -10.40 9.39 16.81
CA SER A 126 -8.98 9.14 17.13
C SER A 126 -8.00 10.10 16.43
N GLY A 127 -8.50 10.98 15.57
CA GLY A 127 -7.72 11.95 14.79
C GLY A 127 -7.66 11.61 13.30
N ASN A 128 -8.62 12.14 12.55
CA ASN A 128 -8.78 11.89 11.10
C ASN A 128 -7.60 12.37 10.24
N TRP A 129 -6.78 13.27 10.74
CA TRP A 129 -5.58 13.75 10.04
C TRP A 129 -4.57 12.63 9.73
N GLN A 130 -4.64 11.53 10.47
CA GLN A 130 -3.76 10.37 10.25
C GLN A 130 -4.16 9.54 9.03
N SER A 131 -5.42 9.61 8.61
CA SER A 131 -5.94 8.98 7.40
C SER A 131 -6.96 9.87 6.72
N PRO A 132 -6.52 10.96 6.04
CA PRO A 132 -7.44 11.97 5.48
C PRO A 132 -8.38 11.42 4.42
N GLY A 133 -8.04 10.29 3.78
CA GLY A 133 -8.86 9.59 2.79
C GLY A 133 -9.91 8.65 3.38
N ASN A 134 -9.97 8.47 4.70
CA ASN A 134 -10.92 7.58 5.37
C ASN A 134 -12.34 8.15 5.38
N LYS A 135 -13.05 8.02 4.26
CA LYS A 135 -14.39 8.60 4.06
C LYS A 135 -15.48 7.92 4.88
N ASP A 136 -15.28 6.66 5.24
CA ASP A 136 -16.27 5.83 5.92
C ASP A 136 -16.11 5.84 7.45
N ASP A 137 -15.16 6.63 7.96
CA ASP A 137 -14.76 6.61 9.38
C ASP A 137 -14.50 5.19 9.89
N TYR A 138 -13.91 4.35 9.01
CA TYR A 138 -13.70 2.93 9.22
C TYR A 138 -12.33 2.65 9.83
N TYR A 139 -12.28 1.70 10.76
CA TYR A 139 -11.04 1.14 11.26
C TYR A 139 -11.23 -0.32 11.69
N LEU A 140 -10.31 -1.18 11.27
CA LEU A 140 -10.26 -2.57 11.67
C LEU A 140 -8.84 -3.08 11.71
N ASN A 141 -8.40 -3.63 12.84
CA ASN A 141 -7.15 -4.39 12.89
C ASN A 141 -7.29 -5.69 12.10
N LEU A 142 -6.41 -5.92 11.15
CA LEU A 142 -6.38 -7.10 10.32
C LEU A 142 -5.26 -8.05 10.77
N THR A 143 -5.43 -9.33 10.53
CA THR A 143 -4.49 -10.38 10.85
C THR A 143 -4.15 -11.19 9.61
N LYS A 144 -3.11 -12.01 9.67
CA LYS A 144 -2.77 -12.94 8.58
C LYS A 144 -3.97 -13.78 8.13
N LYS A 145 -4.82 -14.20 9.06
CA LYS A 145 -6.01 -15.03 8.76
C LYS A 145 -7.04 -14.34 7.88
N ASP A 146 -7.05 -13.00 7.86
CA ASP A 146 -7.99 -12.24 7.04
C ASP A 146 -7.60 -12.28 5.54
N PHE A 147 -6.36 -12.68 5.25
CA PHE A 147 -5.80 -12.82 3.90
C PHE A 147 -5.68 -14.28 3.42
N GLU A 148 -6.05 -15.23 4.24
CA GLU A 148 -6.11 -16.68 3.92
C GLU A 148 -7.51 -17.06 3.37
#